data_07d7c0b382e9c87b3b96b4bd8c86dc3b
#
_entry.id   07d7c0b382e9c87b3b96b4bd8c86dc3b
#
_cell.length_a   1.000
_cell.length_b   1.000
_cell.length_c   1.000
_cell.angle_alpha   90.00
_cell.angle_beta   90.00
_cell.angle_gamma   90.00
#
_symmetry.space_group_name_H-M   'P 1'
#
loop_
_entity.id
_entity.type
_entity.pdbx_description
1 polymer ?
#
loop_
_entity_poly.entity_id
_entity_poly.type
_entity_poly.pdbx_seq_one_letter_code
_entity_poly.pdbx_strand_id
1 'polypeptide(L)'
;MRDPTGLRELLARLEDGQWHTGPELARLLGVSRAAVWKRIESLSKLSLGVERDHDRGYRLETPLHGLSLREIRDGLQCPPGWESLEMELWPVTDSTNEQLIRQRDHSCPRVGLAEYQTQGRGRRGRSWQGAYGASLLISFGIPFPIAPPDLQALGLISGIVACRALGRAGFPVPGLKWPNDLWYGSGKFGGILVELSGEAEGPLWCVIGYGLNIRQTGMPQGAMSLESVAPERPADRNQLARYLIEEEARVTQVFKTEGFGPFMEEYAQHDILYNRPVQVLEGHPVSRERSGWARGVRADGALWFESATGHREALVAGEVSLRLPRQSP
;
A
#
# COMPACT_ATOMS: atom_id res chain seq x y z
N MET A 1 16.13 15.50 -1.80
CA MET A 1 15.41 16.67 -1.27
C MET A 1 16.04 16.99 0.09
N ARG A 2 16.69 18.18 0.29
CA ARG A 2 17.57 18.42 1.46
C ARG A 2 16.87 18.97 2.72
N ASP A 3 15.56 19.25 2.69
CA ASP A 3 14.82 19.78 3.86
C ASP A 3 13.39 19.20 3.90
N PRO A 4 13.21 17.97 4.39
CA PRO A 4 11.88 17.37 4.55
C PRO A 4 11.04 18.07 5.63
N THR A 5 11.68 18.69 6.63
CA THR A 5 10.99 19.40 7.73
C THR A 5 10.30 20.65 7.21
N GLY A 6 11.02 21.48 6.46
CA GLY A 6 10.45 22.73 5.93
C GLY A 6 9.38 22.51 4.86
N LEU A 7 9.40 21.38 4.15
CA LEU A 7 8.35 21.00 3.21
C LEU A 7 7.07 20.60 3.96
N ARG A 8 7.19 19.82 5.05
CA ARG A 8 6.08 19.43 5.90
C ARG A 8 5.35 20.65 6.48
N GLU A 9 6.11 21.60 7.03
CA GLU A 9 5.54 22.82 7.59
C GLU A 9 4.80 23.66 6.55
N LEU A 10 5.35 23.77 5.33
CA LEU A 10 4.67 24.45 4.22
C LEU A 10 3.38 23.73 3.83
N LEU A 11 3.41 22.41 3.65
CA LEU A 11 2.23 21.63 3.29
C LEU A 11 1.14 21.73 4.36
N ALA A 12 1.49 21.64 5.64
CA ALA A 12 0.53 21.80 6.75
C ALA A 12 -0.17 23.17 6.75
N ARG A 13 0.40 24.19 6.08
CA ARG A 13 -0.26 25.50 5.91
C ARG A 13 -1.14 25.58 4.68
N LEU A 14 -0.84 24.78 3.65
CA LEU A 14 -1.57 24.80 2.39
C LEU A 14 -2.66 23.71 2.31
N GLU A 15 -2.69 22.77 3.27
CA GLU A 15 -3.64 21.65 3.31
C GLU A 15 -5.10 22.11 3.35
N ASP A 16 -5.37 23.28 3.94
CA ASP A 16 -6.71 23.88 4.03
C ASP A 16 -7.29 24.32 2.66
N GLY A 17 -6.47 24.34 1.61
CA GLY A 17 -6.84 24.80 0.28
C GLY A 17 -7.16 26.29 0.19
N GLN A 18 -6.80 27.08 1.23
CA GLN A 18 -6.98 28.52 1.24
C GLN A 18 -5.78 29.25 0.63
N TRP A 19 -5.97 30.51 0.25
CA TRP A 19 -4.89 31.35 -0.25
C TRP A 19 -4.00 31.86 0.89
N HIS A 20 -2.71 31.63 0.74
CA HIS A 20 -1.66 32.10 1.67
C HIS A 20 -0.65 32.96 0.94
N THR A 21 -0.46 34.20 1.40
CA THR A 21 0.50 35.11 0.78
C THR A 21 1.96 34.69 1.04
N GLY A 22 2.85 34.98 0.09
CA GLY A 22 4.27 34.67 0.25
C GLY A 22 4.91 35.30 1.49
N PRO A 23 4.64 36.57 1.84
CA PRO A 23 5.10 37.17 3.10
C PRO A 23 4.58 36.48 4.37
N GLU A 24 3.28 36.06 4.36
CA GLU A 24 2.69 35.31 5.47
C GLU A 24 3.38 33.96 5.68
N LEU A 25 3.52 33.17 4.61
CA LEU A 25 4.25 31.89 4.66
C LEU A 25 5.69 32.06 5.12
N ALA A 26 6.39 33.08 4.62
CA ALA A 26 7.77 33.38 5.04
C ALA A 26 7.87 33.65 6.55
N ARG A 27 6.95 34.44 7.10
CA ARG A 27 6.87 34.73 8.52
C ARG A 27 6.55 33.49 9.36
N LEU A 28 5.53 32.70 8.95
CA LEU A 28 5.10 31.50 9.67
C LEU A 28 6.16 30.40 9.67
N LEU A 29 6.90 30.26 8.56
CA LEU A 29 7.95 29.25 8.40
C LEU A 29 9.34 29.72 8.85
N GLY A 30 9.49 30.96 9.29
CA GLY A 30 10.78 31.52 9.73
C GLY A 30 11.84 31.59 8.62
N VAL A 31 11.43 31.75 7.34
CA VAL A 31 12.32 31.75 6.18
C VAL A 31 12.15 32.96 5.28
N SER A 32 13.05 33.17 4.33
CA SER A 32 12.91 34.23 3.33
C SER A 32 11.81 33.92 2.30
N ARG A 33 11.25 34.96 1.67
CA ARG A 33 10.28 34.80 0.54
C ARG A 33 10.86 33.97 -0.60
N ALA A 34 12.15 34.12 -0.90
CA ALA A 34 12.84 33.32 -1.91
C ALA A 34 12.90 31.82 -1.52
N ALA A 35 13.03 31.51 -0.23
CA ALA A 35 12.99 30.14 0.25
C ALA A 35 11.57 29.56 0.16
N VAL A 36 10.51 30.33 0.47
CA VAL A 36 9.12 29.93 0.24
C VAL A 36 8.91 29.58 -1.23
N TRP A 37 9.31 30.46 -2.15
CA TRP A 37 9.17 30.21 -3.58
C TRP A 37 9.85 28.90 -4.02
N LYS A 38 11.08 28.64 -3.57
CA LYS A 38 11.80 27.38 -3.86
C LYS A 38 11.08 26.15 -3.29
N ARG A 39 10.48 26.26 -2.10
CA ARG A 39 9.70 25.16 -1.51
C ARG A 39 8.43 24.92 -2.32
N ILE A 40 7.70 25.97 -2.72
CA ILE A 40 6.54 25.88 -3.61
C ILE A 40 6.91 25.22 -4.95
N GLU A 41 8.03 25.60 -5.57
CA GLU A 41 8.53 24.95 -6.79
C GLU A 41 8.79 23.45 -6.58
N SER A 42 9.23 23.05 -5.38
CA SER A 42 9.49 21.64 -5.09
C SER A 42 8.23 20.79 -4.97
N LEU A 43 7.05 21.40 -4.74
CA LEU A 43 5.77 20.67 -4.65
C LEU A 43 5.36 20.04 -5.98
N SER A 44 5.74 20.64 -7.11
CA SER A 44 5.51 20.06 -8.44
C SER A 44 6.20 18.69 -8.61
N LYS A 45 7.34 18.49 -7.93
CA LYS A 45 8.05 17.19 -7.92
C LYS A 45 7.31 16.09 -7.13
N LEU A 46 6.35 16.49 -6.29
CA LEU A 46 5.48 15.60 -5.54
C LEU A 46 4.14 15.40 -6.26
N SER A 47 4.03 15.89 -7.50
CA SER A 47 2.78 15.89 -8.30
C SER A 47 1.64 16.62 -7.59
N LEU A 48 1.97 17.68 -6.81
CA LEU A 48 1.00 18.58 -6.21
C LEU A 48 0.81 19.80 -7.10
N GLY A 49 -0.43 20.04 -7.48
CA GLY A 49 -0.85 21.27 -8.16
C GLY A 49 -0.93 22.42 -7.16
N VAL A 50 -0.27 23.54 -7.51
CA VAL A 50 -0.31 24.77 -6.72
C VAL A 50 -0.76 25.91 -7.61
N GLU A 51 -1.90 26.49 -7.28
CA GLU A 51 -2.35 27.74 -7.90
C GLU A 51 -1.53 28.92 -7.36
N ARG A 52 -1.27 29.90 -8.23
CA ARG A 52 -0.48 31.09 -7.93
C ARG A 52 -1.26 32.30 -8.38
N ASP A 53 -1.35 33.29 -7.50
CA ASP A 53 -1.95 34.58 -7.76
C ASP A 53 -1.05 35.68 -7.20
N HIS A 54 -0.88 36.78 -7.93
CA HIS A 54 0.04 37.85 -7.53
C HIS A 54 -0.33 38.47 -6.19
N ASP A 55 -1.61 38.66 -5.93
CA ASP A 55 -2.11 39.36 -4.74
C ASP A 55 -2.49 38.40 -3.62
N ARG A 56 -3.06 37.23 -3.94
CA ARG A 56 -3.50 36.23 -2.98
C ARG A 56 -2.42 35.26 -2.55
N GLY A 57 -1.37 35.02 -3.38
CA GLY A 57 -0.26 34.14 -3.08
C GLY A 57 -0.38 32.73 -3.63
N TYR A 58 -0.42 31.72 -2.77
CA TYR A 58 -0.38 30.30 -3.12
C TYR A 58 -1.52 29.53 -2.44
N ARG A 59 -2.08 28.56 -3.14
CA ARG A 59 -2.96 27.52 -2.56
C ARG A 59 -2.77 26.19 -3.27
N LEU A 60 -3.10 25.10 -2.63
CA LEU A 60 -3.21 23.81 -3.32
C LEU A 60 -4.48 23.81 -4.20
N GLU A 61 -4.36 23.29 -5.43
CA GLU A 61 -5.51 23.08 -6.34
C GLU A 61 -6.59 22.20 -5.72
N THR A 62 -6.17 21.26 -4.88
CA THR A 62 -7.06 20.36 -4.13
C THR A 62 -6.64 20.34 -2.67
N PRO A 63 -7.55 20.63 -1.72
CA PRO A 63 -7.26 20.48 -0.30
C PRO A 63 -6.76 19.08 0.04
N LEU A 64 -5.84 18.97 0.98
CA LEU A 64 -5.34 17.70 1.47
C LEU A 64 -5.86 17.47 2.89
N HIS A 65 -6.29 16.26 3.17
CA HIS A 65 -6.45 15.77 4.53
C HIS A 65 -5.24 14.88 4.83
N GLY A 66 -4.25 15.43 5.54
CA GLY A 66 -3.00 14.75 5.84
C GLY A 66 -3.18 13.55 6.76
N LEU A 67 -2.23 12.60 6.72
CA LEU A 67 -2.17 11.53 7.71
C LEU A 67 -1.77 12.10 9.08
N SER A 68 -2.43 11.60 10.14
CA SER A 68 -2.26 12.04 11.52
C SER A 68 -2.13 10.83 12.44
N LEU A 69 -0.96 10.63 13.05
CA LEU A 69 -0.78 9.57 14.05
C LEU A 69 -1.73 9.72 15.24
N ARG A 70 -2.12 10.95 15.58
CA ARG A 70 -3.09 11.19 16.65
C ARG A 70 -4.46 10.65 16.26
N GLU A 71 -4.98 11.00 15.08
CA GLU A 71 -6.28 10.53 14.59
C GLU A 71 -6.32 9.03 14.37
N ILE A 72 -5.20 8.43 13.87
CA ILE A 72 -5.08 6.99 13.70
C ILE A 72 -5.12 6.28 15.05
N ARG A 73 -4.44 6.81 16.08
CA ARG A 73 -4.42 6.24 17.44
C ARG A 73 -5.75 6.40 18.18
N ASP A 74 -6.47 7.47 17.88
CA ASP A 74 -7.75 7.73 18.50
C ASP A 74 -8.77 6.67 18.11
N GLY A 75 -9.19 5.88 19.11
CA GLY A 75 -10.08 4.73 18.93
C GLY A 75 -9.43 3.46 18.31
N LEU A 76 -8.10 3.38 18.20
CA LEU A 76 -7.40 2.18 17.76
C LEU A 76 -7.59 1.05 18.78
N GLN A 77 -8.04 -0.12 18.29
CA GLN A 77 -8.28 -1.31 19.09
C GLN A 77 -7.42 -2.47 18.59
N CYS A 78 -6.21 -2.58 19.12
CA CYS A 78 -5.32 -3.69 18.81
C CYS A 78 -5.60 -4.89 19.75
N PRO A 79 -5.52 -6.14 19.22
CA PRO A 79 -5.60 -7.34 20.03
C PRO A 79 -4.33 -7.50 20.89
N PRO A 80 -4.36 -8.42 21.90
CA PRO A 80 -3.17 -8.76 22.70
C PRO A 80 -1.94 -9.07 21.82
N GLY A 81 -0.75 -8.65 22.27
CA GLY A 81 0.51 -8.78 21.52
C GLY A 81 0.82 -7.59 20.59
N TRP A 82 -0.06 -6.60 20.54
CA TRP A 82 0.15 -5.34 19.80
C TRP A 82 0.03 -4.10 20.71
N GLU A 83 0.05 -4.29 22.03
CA GLU A 83 -0.03 -3.19 23.02
C GLU A 83 1.16 -2.23 22.92
N SER A 84 2.31 -2.76 22.54
CA SER A 84 3.58 -2.01 22.38
C SER A 84 3.79 -1.52 20.94
N LEU A 85 2.72 -1.44 20.11
CA LEU A 85 2.81 -0.97 18.74
C LEU A 85 3.46 0.41 18.63
N GLU A 86 4.57 0.49 17.90
CA GLU A 86 5.21 1.74 17.53
C GLU A 86 4.75 2.20 16.15
N MET A 87 4.48 3.51 16.01
CA MET A 87 4.03 4.09 14.75
C MET A 87 4.85 5.32 14.38
N GLU A 88 5.28 5.38 13.13
CA GLU A 88 5.98 6.53 12.54
C GLU A 88 5.27 7.04 11.28
N LEU A 89 5.34 8.35 11.06
CA LEU A 89 4.79 9.01 9.88
C LEU A 89 5.85 9.92 9.24
N TRP A 90 6.17 9.63 8.00
CA TRP A 90 7.09 10.44 7.19
C TRP A 90 6.33 11.24 6.13
N PRO A 91 6.48 12.55 6.06
CA PRO A 91 5.91 13.33 4.96
C PRO A 91 6.45 12.86 3.61
N VAL A 92 7.76 12.58 3.56
CA VAL A 92 8.45 12.04 2.39
C VAL A 92 9.50 11.05 2.85
N THR A 93 9.50 9.86 2.27
CA THR A 93 10.54 8.85 2.49
C THR A 93 10.97 8.21 1.18
N ASP A 94 11.98 7.37 1.19
CA ASP A 94 12.31 6.50 0.06
C ASP A 94 11.26 5.40 -0.11
N SER A 95 11.02 4.61 0.93
CA SER A 95 10.01 3.57 0.99
C SER A 95 9.67 3.27 2.44
N THR A 96 8.39 3.11 2.77
CA THR A 96 7.94 2.71 4.13
C THR A 96 8.44 1.33 4.50
N ASN A 97 8.47 0.38 3.56
CA ASN A 97 9.09 -0.93 3.78
C ASN A 97 10.57 -0.81 4.12
N GLU A 98 11.32 -0.04 3.34
CA GLU A 98 12.77 0.14 3.55
C GLU A 98 13.09 0.75 4.90
N GLN A 99 12.27 1.72 5.36
CA GLN A 99 12.43 2.29 6.69
C GLN A 99 12.28 1.23 7.78
N LEU A 100 11.23 0.40 7.70
CA LEU A 100 11.01 -0.66 8.69
C LEU A 100 12.04 -1.80 8.60
N ILE A 101 12.61 -2.07 7.42
CA ILE A 101 13.72 -3.02 7.27
C ILE A 101 14.97 -2.51 7.97
N ARG A 102 15.29 -1.21 7.85
CA ARG A 102 16.45 -0.58 8.54
C ARG A 102 16.26 -0.50 10.05
N GLN A 103 15.02 -0.33 10.49
CA GLN A 103 14.64 -0.19 11.90
C GLN A 103 14.19 -1.51 12.52
N ARG A 104 14.57 -2.66 11.92
CA ARG A 104 14.14 -3.96 12.41
C ARG A 104 14.40 -4.09 13.92
N ASP A 105 13.33 -4.41 14.62
CA ASP A 105 13.35 -4.68 16.03
C ASP A 105 12.39 -5.84 16.30
N HIS A 106 12.91 -6.91 16.88
CA HIS A 106 12.11 -8.10 17.14
C HIS A 106 11.29 -8.01 18.44
N SER A 107 11.31 -6.87 19.13
CA SER A 107 10.62 -6.70 20.42
C SER A 107 9.14 -6.36 20.27
N CYS A 108 8.75 -5.60 19.26
CA CYS A 108 7.38 -5.14 19.08
C CYS A 108 7.00 -4.96 17.60
N PRO A 109 5.70 -5.03 17.27
CA PRO A 109 5.21 -4.63 15.95
C PRO A 109 5.45 -3.14 15.70
N ARG A 110 5.71 -2.79 14.44
CA ARG A 110 5.91 -1.41 13.99
C ARG A 110 5.01 -1.08 12.80
N VAL A 111 4.54 0.14 12.74
CA VAL A 111 3.80 0.68 11.59
C VAL A 111 4.48 1.92 11.07
N GLY A 112 4.82 1.92 9.80
CA GLY A 112 5.35 3.06 9.07
C GLY A 112 4.38 3.58 8.04
N LEU A 113 4.07 4.88 8.08
CA LEU A 113 3.20 5.55 7.11
C LEU A 113 3.98 6.64 6.38
N ALA A 114 3.56 6.95 5.15
CA ALA A 114 4.11 8.08 4.41
C ALA A 114 3.06 8.76 3.54
N GLU A 115 3.22 10.08 3.37
CA GLU A 115 2.44 10.83 2.39
C GLU A 115 2.96 10.65 0.96
N TYR A 116 4.27 10.42 0.83
CA TYR A 116 4.93 10.23 -0.48
C TYR A 116 6.17 9.35 -0.37
N GLN A 117 6.37 8.49 -1.36
CA GLN A 117 7.58 7.68 -1.52
C GLN A 117 8.35 8.08 -2.77
N THR A 118 9.65 8.41 -2.62
CA THR A 118 10.52 8.76 -3.75
C THR A 118 11.07 7.54 -4.49
N GLN A 119 11.08 6.38 -3.83
CA GLN A 119 11.55 5.09 -4.35
C GLN A 119 10.59 3.97 -3.96
N GLY A 120 9.27 4.25 -4.11
CA GLY A 120 8.24 3.24 -3.83
C GLY A 120 8.47 1.98 -4.66
N ARG A 121 8.37 0.81 -4.02
CA ARG A 121 8.70 -0.48 -4.61
C ARG A 121 7.49 -1.37 -4.78
N GLY A 122 7.48 -2.11 -5.85
CA GLY A 122 6.63 -3.26 -6.08
C GLY A 122 7.47 -4.51 -6.33
N ARG A 123 6.83 -5.64 -6.49
CA ARG A 123 7.51 -6.91 -6.78
C ARG A 123 8.33 -6.85 -8.07
N ARG A 124 9.42 -7.63 -8.12
CA ARG A 124 10.29 -7.79 -9.30
C ARG A 124 10.87 -6.47 -9.80
N GLY A 125 11.27 -5.59 -8.88
CA GLY A 125 11.91 -4.31 -9.20
C GLY A 125 11.00 -3.25 -9.84
N ARG A 126 9.68 -3.45 -9.86
CA ARG A 126 8.75 -2.43 -10.34
C ARG A 126 8.68 -1.28 -9.34
N SER A 127 8.49 -0.05 -9.83
CA SER A 127 8.22 1.09 -8.98
C SER A 127 6.74 1.19 -8.61
N TRP A 128 6.45 1.65 -7.39
CA TRP A 128 5.15 2.16 -6.99
C TRP A 128 5.16 3.68 -7.16
N GLN A 129 4.18 4.20 -7.88
CA GLN A 129 4.05 5.63 -8.19
C GLN A 129 2.72 6.17 -7.66
N GLY A 130 2.73 7.41 -7.23
CA GLY A 130 1.56 8.16 -6.78
C GLY A 130 1.93 9.61 -6.53
N ALA A 131 0.93 10.50 -6.40
CA ALA A 131 1.13 11.86 -5.95
C ALA A 131 1.15 11.93 -4.42
N TYR A 132 1.70 13.00 -3.87
CA TYR A 132 1.67 13.28 -2.43
C TYR A 132 0.21 13.31 -1.93
N GLY A 133 -0.06 12.58 -0.84
CA GLY A 133 -1.40 12.51 -0.26
C GLY A 133 -2.48 11.80 -1.09
N ALA A 134 -2.14 11.23 -2.25
CA ALA A 134 -3.10 10.56 -3.14
C ALA A 134 -3.26 9.06 -2.87
N SER A 135 -2.37 8.47 -2.10
CA SER A 135 -2.39 7.05 -1.74
C SER A 135 -2.38 6.87 -0.23
N LEU A 136 -2.82 5.73 0.25
CA LEU A 136 -2.47 5.24 1.58
C LEU A 136 -1.24 4.34 1.42
N LEU A 137 -0.11 4.82 1.91
CA LEU A 137 1.18 4.13 1.93
C LEU A 137 1.47 3.75 3.38
N ILE A 138 1.30 2.47 3.70
CA ILE A 138 1.45 1.95 5.05
C ILE A 138 2.22 0.63 5.02
N SER A 139 3.15 0.46 5.94
CA SER A 139 3.90 -0.79 6.10
C SER A 139 3.86 -1.27 7.54
N PHE A 140 3.84 -2.57 7.71
CA PHE A 140 3.83 -3.26 8.99
C PHE A 140 5.14 -4.03 9.14
N GLY A 141 5.89 -3.79 10.18
CA GLY A 141 7.03 -4.60 10.61
C GLY A 141 6.58 -5.54 11.73
N ILE A 142 6.62 -6.83 11.48
CA ILE A 142 6.07 -7.84 12.38
C ILE A 142 7.14 -8.87 12.74
N PRO A 143 7.43 -9.04 14.03
CA PRO A 143 8.32 -10.08 14.47
C PRO A 143 7.66 -11.47 14.45
N PHE A 144 8.36 -12.42 13.85
CA PHE A 144 8.02 -13.83 13.92
C PHE A 144 9.16 -14.57 14.64
N PRO A 145 8.97 -14.99 15.89
CA PRO A 145 9.98 -15.73 16.64
C PRO A 145 10.39 -17.04 15.96
N ILE A 146 9.44 -17.66 15.26
CA ILE A 146 9.62 -18.86 14.44
C ILE A 146 8.94 -18.59 13.09
N ALA A 147 9.59 -18.97 11.99
CA ALA A 147 9.02 -18.85 10.67
C ALA A 147 7.75 -19.71 10.53
N PRO A 148 6.59 -19.13 10.20
CA PRO A 148 5.41 -19.92 9.86
C PRO A 148 5.66 -20.79 8.62
N PRO A 149 5.07 -21.98 8.53
CA PRO A 149 5.27 -22.89 7.40
C PRO A 149 4.79 -22.27 6.07
N ASP A 150 3.79 -21.40 6.14
CA ASP A 150 3.08 -20.85 4.96
C ASP A 150 3.43 -19.38 4.67
N LEU A 151 4.68 -18.96 4.92
CA LEU A 151 5.14 -17.57 4.70
C LEU A 151 4.76 -17.00 3.33
N GLN A 152 4.67 -17.85 2.30
CA GLN A 152 4.27 -17.45 0.96
C GLN A 152 2.81 -16.95 0.90
N ALA A 153 1.96 -17.39 1.82
CA ALA A 153 0.57 -16.97 1.92
C ALA A 153 0.39 -15.57 2.56
N LEU A 154 1.43 -14.98 3.15
CA LEU A 154 1.35 -13.64 3.77
C LEU A 154 0.78 -12.58 2.82
N GLY A 155 1.16 -12.60 1.55
CA GLY A 155 0.60 -11.67 0.57
C GLY A 155 -0.90 -11.88 0.32
N LEU A 156 -1.39 -13.12 0.46
CA LEU A 156 -2.80 -13.47 0.26
C LEU A 156 -3.65 -13.03 1.46
N ILE A 157 -3.19 -13.35 2.68
CA ILE A 157 -3.89 -12.91 3.90
C ILE A 157 -3.88 -11.39 4.06
N SER A 158 -2.81 -10.72 3.66
CA SER A 158 -2.78 -9.26 3.62
C SER A 158 -3.80 -8.68 2.61
N GLY A 159 -4.10 -9.42 1.54
CA GLY A 159 -5.23 -9.11 0.65
C GLY A 159 -6.57 -9.16 1.39
N ILE A 160 -6.80 -10.18 2.21
CA ILE A 160 -8.01 -10.32 3.05
C ILE A 160 -8.09 -9.16 4.07
N VAL A 161 -6.97 -8.81 4.71
CA VAL A 161 -6.89 -7.64 5.61
C VAL A 161 -7.39 -6.38 4.90
N ALA A 162 -6.93 -6.12 3.68
CA ALA A 162 -7.38 -4.97 2.90
C ALA A 162 -8.88 -5.04 2.57
N CYS A 163 -9.40 -6.23 2.21
CA CYS A 163 -10.83 -6.45 1.96
C CYS A 163 -11.67 -6.12 3.20
N ARG A 164 -11.30 -6.64 4.36
CA ARG A 164 -12.00 -6.39 5.64
C ARG A 164 -11.95 -4.93 6.03
N ALA A 165 -10.78 -4.29 5.96
CA ALA A 165 -10.60 -2.89 6.32
C ALA A 165 -11.44 -1.95 5.43
N LEU A 166 -11.47 -2.20 4.11
CA LEU A 166 -12.29 -1.45 3.17
C LEU A 166 -13.79 -1.67 3.39
N GLY A 167 -14.22 -2.90 3.63
CA GLY A 167 -15.61 -3.22 3.97
C GLY A 167 -16.06 -2.52 5.25
N ARG A 168 -15.23 -2.51 6.31
CA ARG A 168 -15.49 -1.77 7.57
C ARG A 168 -15.58 -0.26 7.34
N ALA A 169 -14.79 0.28 6.42
CA ALA A 169 -14.86 1.67 6.03
C ALA A 169 -16.07 1.98 5.12
N GLY A 170 -16.86 0.97 4.75
CA GLY A 170 -18.05 1.07 3.91
C GLY A 170 -17.75 1.27 2.43
N PHE A 171 -16.56 0.92 1.98
CA PHE A 171 -16.21 0.89 0.56
C PHE A 171 -16.53 -0.48 -0.06
N PRO A 172 -16.73 -0.55 -1.39
CA PRO A 172 -16.78 -1.82 -2.09
C PRO A 172 -15.54 -2.66 -1.79
N VAL A 173 -15.72 -3.97 -1.63
CA VAL A 173 -14.61 -4.87 -1.37
C VAL A 173 -13.89 -5.19 -2.68
N PRO A 174 -12.57 -5.05 -2.78
CA PRO A 174 -11.81 -5.34 -4.00
C PRO A 174 -11.73 -6.83 -4.27
N GLY A 175 -11.55 -7.20 -5.52
CA GLY A 175 -11.11 -8.53 -5.90
C GLY A 175 -9.63 -8.74 -5.64
N LEU A 176 -9.26 -9.96 -5.26
CA LEU A 176 -7.88 -10.36 -5.00
C LEU A 176 -7.31 -11.03 -6.27
N LYS A 177 -6.24 -10.46 -6.78
CA LYS A 177 -5.50 -11.05 -7.88
C LYS A 177 -4.18 -11.60 -7.37
N TRP A 178 -4.08 -12.92 -7.39
CA TRP A 178 -2.86 -13.62 -6.98
C TRP A 178 -1.62 -13.04 -7.69
N PRO A 179 -0.52 -12.86 -6.97
CA PRO A 179 -0.33 -13.19 -5.56
C PRO A 179 -0.55 -12.02 -4.60
N ASN A 180 -0.75 -10.78 -5.07
CA ASN A 180 -0.59 -9.62 -4.19
C ASN A 180 -1.25 -8.33 -4.68
N ASP A 181 -2.14 -8.40 -5.66
CA ASP A 181 -2.78 -7.23 -6.24
C ASP A 181 -4.26 -7.14 -5.83
N LEU A 182 -4.72 -5.93 -5.55
CA LEU A 182 -6.10 -5.57 -5.28
C LEU A 182 -6.70 -4.91 -6.53
N TRP A 183 -7.88 -5.35 -6.94
CA TRP A 183 -8.51 -4.94 -8.20
C TRP A 183 -9.95 -4.50 -8.03
N TYR A 184 -10.35 -3.47 -8.77
CA TYR A 184 -11.74 -3.13 -9.03
C TYR A 184 -12.01 -3.23 -10.53
N GLY A 185 -13.02 -4.02 -10.89
CA GLY A 185 -13.32 -4.26 -12.30
C GLY A 185 -12.10 -4.76 -13.09
N SER A 186 -11.64 -3.97 -14.07
CA SER A 186 -10.48 -4.30 -14.91
C SER A 186 -9.18 -3.61 -14.49
N GLY A 187 -9.19 -2.79 -13.43
CA GLY A 187 -8.05 -1.97 -13.04
C GLY A 187 -7.45 -2.33 -11.68
N LYS A 188 -6.12 -2.17 -11.58
CA LYS A 188 -5.42 -2.35 -10.32
C LYS A 188 -5.70 -1.16 -9.39
N PHE A 189 -6.23 -1.46 -8.20
CA PHE A 189 -6.49 -0.50 -7.13
C PHE A 189 -5.33 -0.38 -6.16
N GLY A 190 -4.71 -1.50 -5.82
CA GLY A 190 -3.66 -1.54 -4.81
C GLY A 190 -2.70 -2.69 -5.02
N GLY A 191 -1.63 -2.66 -4.25
CA GLY A 191 -0.64 -3.74 -4.22
C GLY A 191 -0.06 -3.93 -2.84
N ILE A 192 0.34 -5.17 -2.58
CA ILE A 192 0.94 -5.60 -1.33
C ILE A 192 2.35 -6.10 -1.63
N LEU A 193 3.31 -5.69 -0.82
CA LEU A 193 4.70 -6.12 -0.94
C LEU A 193 5.17 -6.70 0.39
N VAL A 194 5.41 -8.00 0.41
CA VAL A 194 5.97 -8.71 1.56
C VAL A 194 7.47 -8.87 1.36
N GLU A 195 8.25 -8.45 2.33
CA GLU A 195 9.71 -8.58 2.37
C GLU A 195 10.12 -9.21 3.72
N LEU A 196 11.03 -10.15 3.65
CA LEU A 196 11.51 -10.90 4.81
C LEU A 196 12.98 -10.55 5.08
N SER A 197 13.31 -10.36 6.34
CA SER A 197 14.67 -10.12 6.82
C SER A 197 14.91 -10.94 8.09
N GLY A 198 16.01 -11.65 8.16
CA GLY A 198 16.35 -12.51 9.30
C GLY A 198 17.14 -13.74 8.84
N GLU A 199 17.40 -14.66 9.75
CA GLU A 199 18.08 -15.92 9.49
C GLU A 199 17.07 -17.03 9.19
N ALA A 200 17.48 -18.02 8.39
CA ALA A 200 16.57 -19.09 7.95
C ALA A 200 15.98 -19.92 9.09
N GLU A 201 16.75 -20.10 10.18
CA GLU A 201 16.35 -20.86 11.38
C GLU A 201 16.16 -19.98 12.62
N GLY A 202 16.17 -18.65 12.46
CA GLY A 202 16.07 -17.67 13.52
C GLY A 202 14.80 -16.83 13.48
N PRO A 203 14.68 -15.82 14.36
CA PRO A 203 13.57 -14.91 14.33
C PRO A 203 13.57 -14.11 13.02
N LEU A 204 12.40 -14.06 12.39
CA LEU A 204 12.18 -13.30 11.16
C LEU A 204 11.56 -11.94 11.47
N TRP A 205 11.99 -10.94 10.74
CA TRP A 205 11.34 -9.66 10.62
C TRP A 205 10.61 -9.60 9.29
N CYS A 206 9.29 -9.63 9.33
CA CYS A 206 8.46 -9.56 8.15
C CYS A 206 7.98 -8.12 7.95
N VAL A 207 8.19 -7.55 6.78
CA VAL A 207 7.68 -6.23 6.42
C VAL A 207 6.61 -6.39 5.33
N ILE A 208 5.39 -5.94 5.65
CA ILE A 208 4.22 -6.01 4.76
C ILE A 208 3.82 -4.59 4.40
N GLY A 209 4.03 -4.19 3.16
CA GLY A 209 3.68 -2.87 2.65
C GLY A 209 2.40 -2.89 1.83
N TYR A 210 1.52 -1.93 2.09
CA TYR A 210 0.33 -1.66 1.29
C TYR A 210 0.48 -0.33 0.57
N GLY A 211 0.24 -0.36 -0.74
CA GLY A 211 0.02 0.82 -1.55
C GLY A 211 -1.41 0.81 -2.07
N LEU A 212 -2.27 1.70 -1.56
CA LEU A 212 -3.68 1.78 -1.96
C LEU A 212 -3.94 3.14 -2.62
N ASN A 213 -4.49 3.15 -3.82
CA ASN A 213 -4.82 4.37 -4.54
C ASN A 213 -6.12 4.96 -3.98
N ILE A 214 -6.03 6.09 -3.32
CA ILE A 214 -7.19 6.76 -2.74
C ILE A 214 -7.78 7.78 -3.73
N ARG A 215 -6.95 8.67 -4.27
CA ARG A 215 -7.32 9.67 -5.27
C ARG A 215 -6.81 9.30 -6.65
N GLN A 216 -7.43 9.85 -7.70
CA GLN A 216 -7.06 9.54 -9.09
C GLN A 216 -5.80 10.28 -9.59
N THR A 217 -5.20 11.12 -8.77
CA THR A 217 -4.06 11.96 -9.14
C THR A 217 -2.74 11.15 -9.11
N GLY A 218 -1.93 11.29 -10.14
CA GLY A 218 -0.56 10.72 -10.19
C GLY A 218 -0.49 9.21 -10.36
N MET A 219 -1.57 8.54 -10.73
CA MET A 219 -1.63 7.10 -10.95
C MET A 219 -1.24 6.71 -12.40
N PRO A 220 -0.74 5.47 -12.60
CA PRO A 220 -0.59 4.91 -13.94
C PRO A 220 -1.92 4.79 -14.67
N GLN A 221 -1.89 4.91 -15.99
CA GLN A 221 -3.08 4.72 -16.83
C GLN A 221 -3.71 3.33 -16.62
N GLY A 222 -5.04 3.30 -16.44
CA GLY A 222 -5.78 2.06 -16.20
C GLY A 222 -5.75 1.57 -14.76
N ALA A 223 -5.11 2.29 -13.84
CA ALA A 223 -5.25 2.04 -12.41
C ALA A 223 -6.59 2.59 -11.89
N MET A 224 -7.09 1.99 -10.80
CA MET A 224 -8.32 2.41 -10.10
C MET A 224 -7.99 3.06 -8.76
N SER A 225 -8.88 3.92 -8.27
CA SER A 225 -8.80 4.53 -6.93
C SER A 225 -10.13 4.41 -6.20
N LEU A 226 -10.14 4.63 -4.87
CA LEU A 226 -11.40 4.69 -4.12
C LEU A 226 -12.29 5.81 -4.63
N GLU A 227 -11.71 6.97 -4.96
CA GLU A 227 -12.43 8.10 -5.54
C GLU A 227 -13.14 7.73 -6.85
N SER A 228 -12.51 6.89 -7.70
CA SER A 228 -13.14 6.45 -8.97
C SER A 228 -14.21 5.38 -8.76
N VAL A 229 -14.11 4.58 -7.72
CA VAL A 229 -15.04 3.45 -7.44
C VAL A 229 -16.24 3.90 -6.60
N ALA A 230 -16.06 4.88 -5.73
CA ALA A 230 -17.09 5.41 -4.84
C ALA A 230 -16.98 6.95 -4.76
N PRO A 231 -17.30 7.67 -5.85
CA PRO A 231 -17.09 9.13 -5.94
C PRO A 231 -17.91 9.92 -4.91
N GLU A 232 -19.06 9.39 -4.50
CA GLU A 232 -19.94 10.01 -3.50
C GLU A 232 -19.44 9.84 -2.06
N ARG A 233 -18.39 9.04 -1.84
CA ARG A 233 -17.86 8.74 -0.51
C ARG A 233 -16.41 9.23 -0.39
N PRO A 234 -16.17 10.35 0.27
CA PRO A 234 -14.81 10.77 0.59
C PRO A 234 -14.09 9.73 1.44
N ALA A 235 -12.88 9.35 1.05
CA ALA A 235 -12.09 8.39 1.80
C ALA A 235 -11.27 9.09 2.89
N ASP A 236 -11.52 8.74 4.14
CA ASP A 236 -10.68 9.10 5.27
C ASP A 236 -9.52 8.12 5.37
N ARG A 237 -8.32 8.58 5.01
CA ARG A 237 -7.09 7.78 5.05
C ARG A 237 -6.66 7.41 6.46
N ASN A 238 -6.96 8.24 7.46
CA ASN A 238 -6.66 7.98 8.87
C ASN A 238 -7.54 6.85 9.41
N GLN A 239 -8.84 6.89 9.09
CA GLN A 239 -9.77 5.82 9.44
C GLN A 239 -9.39 4.49 8.76
N LEU A 240 -9.07 4.53 7.47
CA LEU A 240 -8.69 3.33 6.73
C LEU A 240 -7.37 2.74 7.25
N ALA A 241 -6.38 3.58 7.58
CA ALA A 241 -5.14 3.14 8.21
C ALA A 241 -5.40 2.45 9.55
N ARG A 242 -6.27 3.01 10.39
CA ARG A 242 -6.68 2.38 11.66
C ARG A 242 -7.30 1.01 11.45
N TYR A 243 -8.24 0.87 10.51
CA TYR A 243 -8.85 -0.43 10.24
C TYR A 243 -7.86 -1.45 9.67
N LEU A 244 -6.91 -1.02 8.82
CA LEU A 244 -5.84 -1.89 8.37
C LEU A 244 -4.97 -2.37 9.53
N ILE A 245 -4.60 -1.48 10.47
CA ILE A 245 -3.79 -1.85 11.64
C ILE A 245 -4.53 -2.88 12.49
N GLU A 246 -5.80 -2.66 12.77
CA GLU A 246 -6.60 -3.59 13.58
C GLU A 246 -6.80 -4.95 12.92
N GLU A 247 -7.08 -4.99 11.61
CA GLU A 247 -7.25 -6.25 10.88
C GLU A 247 -5.91 -6.97 10.70
N GLU A 248 -4.80 -6.26 10.39
CA GLU A 248 -3.48 -6.87 10.29
C GLU A 248 -3.08 -7.53 11.60
N ALA A 249 -3.32 -6.84 12.72
CA ALA A 249 -3.01 -7.38 14.04
C ALA A 249 -3.81 -8.66 14.34
N ARG A 250 -5.12 -8.69 14.06
CA ARG A 250 -5.98 -9.87 14.28
C ARG A 250 -5.58 -11.04 13.39
N VAL A 251 -5.42 -10.77 12.10
CA VAL A 251 -5.12 -11.79 11.09
C VAL A 251 -3.74 -12.40 11.34
N THR A 252 -2.75 -11.57 11.65
CA THR A 252 -1.40 -12.05 11.96
C THR A 252 -1.35 -12.97 13.17
N GLN A 253 -2.16 -12.73 14.21
CA GLN A 253 -2.23 -13.62 15.37
C GLN A 253 -2.73 -15.01 14.99
N VAL A 254 -3.83 -15.09 14.25
CA VAL A 254 -4.38 -16.38 13.77
C VAL A 254 -3.37 -17.06 12.84
N PHE A 255 -2.76 -16.30 11.92
CA PHE A 255 -1.78 -16.85 10.98
C PHE A 255 -0.54 -17.44 11.67
N LYS A 256 -0.05 -16.82 12.76
CA LYS A 256 1.09 -17.34 13.54
C LYS A 256 0.84 -18.74 14.12
N THR A 257 -0.40 -19.07 14.44
CA THR A 257 -0.77 -20.33 15.10
C THR A 257 -1.40 -21.36 14.16
N GLU A 258 -2.18 -20.91 13.17
CA GLU A 258 -3.03 -21.76 12.34
C GLU A 258 -2.67 -21.72 10.85
N GLY A 259 -1.72 -20.86 10.46
CA GLY A 259 -1.33 -20.70 9.06
C GLY A 259 -2.44 -20.11 8.19
N PHE A 260 -2.40 -20.41 6.89
CA PHE A 260 -3.35 -19.87 5.90
C PHE A 260 -4.71 -20.59 5.91
N GLY A 261 -4.79 -21.80 6.45
CA GLY A 261 -5.99 -22.64 6.42
C GLY A 261 -7.29 -21.92 6.73
N PRO A 262 -7.42 -21.20 7.87
CA PRO A 262 -8.63 -20.48 8.25
C PRO A 262 -9.10 -19.41 7.27
N PHE A 263 -8.23 -18.93 6.39
CA PHE A 263 -8.48 -17.82 5.46
C PHE A 263 -8.78 -18.27 4.03
N MET A 264 -8.62 -19.56 3.71
CA MET A 264 -8.74 -20.08 2.34
C MET A 264 -10.12 -19.84 1.72
N GLU A 265 -11.19 -20.06 2.49
CA GLU A 265 -12.55 -19.87 2.02
C GLU A 265 -12.85 -18.40 1.72
N GLU A 266 -12.45 -17.50 2.63
CA GLU A 266 -12.62 -16.07 2.44
C GLU A 266 -11.79 -15.55 1.26
N TYR A 267 -10.56 -16.04 1.10
CA TYR A 267 -9.74 -15.72 -0.07
C TYR A 267 -10.43 -16.13 -1.38
N ALA A 268 -10.97 -17.36 -1.42
CA ALA A 268 -11.65 -17.89 -2.60
C ALA A 268 -12.89 -17.07 -3.02
N GLN A 269 -13.58 -16.45 -2.06
CA GLN A 269 -14.73 -15.56 -2.34
C GLN A 269 -14.30 -14.28 -3.08
N HIS A 270 -13.05 -13.85 -2.91
CA HIS A 270 -12.51 -12.64 -3.52
C HIS A 270 -11.55 -12.92 -4.68
N ASP A 271 -11.18 -14.18 -4.95
CA ASP A 271 -10.24 -14.56 -6.00
C ASP A 271 -10.78 -14.28 -7.39
N ILE A 272 -10.30 -13.21 -8.04
CA ILE A 272 -10.73 -12.86 -9.39
C ILE A 272 -10.13 -13.73 -10.48
N LEU A 273 -9.18 -14.60 -10.16
CA LEU A 273 -8.56 -15.51 -11.13
C LEU A 273 -9.22 -16.90 -11.15
N TYR A 274 -10.01 -17.24 -10.14
CA TYR A 274 -10.58 -18.58 -10.03
C TYR A 274 -11.36 -19.00 -11.28
N ASN A 275 -10.96 -20.14 -11.85
CA ASN A 275 -11.49 -20.69 -13.11
C ASN A 275 -11.40 -19.75 -14.33
N ARG A 276 -10.45 -18.81 -14.32
CA ARG A 276 -10.20 -17.92 -15.47
C ARG A 276 -8.95 -18.28 -16.25
N PRO A 277 -8.94 -18.01 -17.56
CA PRO A 277 -7.72 -18.13 -18.36
C PRO A 277 -6.69 -17.11 -17.88
N VAL A 278 -5.44 -17.54 -17.79
CA VAL A 278 -4.31 -16.69 -17.36
C VAL A 278 -3.09 -16.95 -18.23
N GLN A 279 -2.27 -15.92 -18.39
CA GLN A 279 -0.92 -16.02 -18.95
C GLN A 279 0.10 -15.99 -17.82
N VAL A 280 0.93 -17.00 -17.74
CA VAL A 280 2.03 -17.13 -16.78
C VAL A 280 3.31 -16.64 -17.44
N LEU A 281 3.96 -15.65 -16.84
CA LEU A 281 5.20 -15.03 -17.31
C LEU A 281 6.32 -15.41 -16.34
N GLU A 282 7.28 -16.18 -16.80
CA GLU A 282 8.42 -16.67 -16.02
C GLU A 282 9.70 -15.88 -16.34
N GLY A 283 10.55 -15.72 -15.34
CA GLY A 283 11.82 -15.00 -15.47
C GLY A 283 11.70 -13.46 -15.41
N HIS A 284 12.85 -12.81 -15.26
CA HIS A 284 12.97 -11.35 -15.33
C HIS A 284 14.35 -10.96 -15.89
N PRO A 285 14.44 -10.50 -17.18
CA PRO A 285 13.33 -10.32 -18.15
C PRO A 285 12.56 -11.62 -18.43
N VAL A 286 11.32 -11.49 -18.92
CA VAL A 286 10.46 -12.64 -19.21
C VAL A 286 11.15 -13.55 -20.22
N SER A 287 11.40 -14.81 -19.83
CA SER A 287 12.06 -15.83 -20.64
C SER A 287 11.09 -16.87 -21.18
N ARG A 288 9.95 -17.05 -20.53
CA ARG A 288 8.92 -18.03 -20.93
C ARG A 288 7.53 -17.49 -20.67
N GLU A 289 6.62 -17.78 -21.59
CA GLU A 289 5.19 -17.48 -21.46
C GLU A 289 4.37 -18.75 -21.68
N ARG A 290 3.39 -18.98 -20.82
CA ARG A 290 2.47 -20.12 -20.90
C ARG A 290 1.04 -19.67 -20.64
N SER A 291 0.09 -20.27 -21.36
CA SER A 291 -1.34 -20.02 -21.18
C SER A 291 -2.03 -21.23 -20.57
N GLY A 292 -3.02 -20.98 -19.73
CA GLY A 292 -3.81 -22.01 -19.05
C GLY A 292 -4.86 -21.38 -18.15
N TRP A 293 -5.30 -22.09 -17.13
CA TRP A 293 -6.33 -21.66 -16.19
C TRP A 293 -5.81 -21.61 -14.76
N ALA A 294 -6.22 -20.59 -14.02
CA ALA A 294 -6.06 -20.53 -12.57
C ALA A 294 -7.17 -21.36 -11.90
N ARG A 295 -6.79 -22.24 -10.97
CA ARG A 295 -7.69 -23.18 -10.31
C ARG A 295 -7.74 -23.00 -8.79
N GLY A 296 -7.55 -21.74 -8.33
CA GLY A 296 -7.53 -21.37 -6.92
C GLY A 296 -6.16 -21.55 -6.27
N VAL A 297 -6.10 -21.33 -4.97
CA VAL A 297 -4.86 -21.35 -4.19
C VAL A 297 -4.79 -22.58 -3.28
N ARG A 298 -3.57 -23.01 -2.97
CA ARG A 298 -3.25 -24.06 -2.03
C ARG A 298 -3.12 -23.52 -0.61
N ALA A 299 -3.11 -24.43 0.38
CA ALA A 299 -2.86 -24.08 1.78
C ALA A 299 -1.51 -23.39 2.01
N ASP A 300 -0.50 -23.68 1.18
CA ASP A 300 0.82 -23.02 1.22
C ASP A 300 0.87 -21.67 0.48
N GLY A 301 -0.26 -21.21 -0.09
CA GLY A 301 -0.36 -19.95 -0.86
C GLY A 301 0.05 -20.05 -2.32
N ALA A 302 0.49 -21.21 -2.80
CA ALA A 302 0.77 -21.42 -4.22
C ALA A 302 -0.52 -21.44 -5.05
N LEU A 303 -0.45 -20.98 -6.31
CA LEU A 303 -1.58 -21.02 -7.23
C LEU A 303 -1.62 -22.34 -7.99
N TRP A 304 -2.77 -23.00 -8.04
CA TRP A 304 -3.01 -24.09 -8.97
C TRP A 304 -3.18 -23.56 -10.39
N PHE A 305 -2.25 -23.92 -11.25
CA PHE A 305 -2.31 -23.67 -12.71
C PHE A 305 -2.59 -24.96 -13.46
N GLU A 306 -3.51 -24.90 -14.39
CA GLU A 306 -3.86 -26.01 -15.29
C GLU A 306 -3.59 -25.60 -16.73
N SER A 307 -2.70 -26.32 -17.40
CA SER A 307 -2.38 -26.10 -18.81
C SER A 307 -3.52 -26.53 -19.75
N ALA A 308 -3.45 -26.16 -21.03
CA ALA A 308 -4.40 -26.58 -22.05
C ALA A 308 -4.48 -28.12 -22.24
N THR A 309 -3.43 -28.85 -21.84
CA THR A 309 -3.40 -30.33 -21.88
C THR A 309 -3.93 -31.00 -20.61
N GLY A 310 -4.46 -30.20 -19.64
CA GLY A 310 -4.98 -30.72 -18.38
C GLY A 310 -3.91 -30.99 -17.30
N HIS A 311 -2.64 -30.74 -17.60
CA HIS A 311 -1.59 -30.86 -16.58
C HIS A 311 -1.71 -29.76 -15.53
N ARG A 312 -1.74 -30.18 -14.24
CA ARG A 312 -1.81 -29.26 -13.10
C ARG A 312 -0.47 -29.16 -12.39
N GLU A 313 -0.08 -27.94 -12.06
CA GLU A 313 1.11 -27.63 -11.26
C GLU A 313 0.87 -26.49 -10.30
N ALA A 314 1.69 -26.40 -9.24
CA ALA A 314 1.64 -25.31 -8.27
C ALA A 314 2.63 -24.21 -8.68
N LEU A 315 2.15 -22.98 -8.81
CA LEU A 315 3.00 -21.82 -9.11
C LEU A 315 3.32 -21.07 -7.81
N VAL A 316 4.61 -20.81 -7.62
CA VAL A 316 5.12 -20.05 -6.47
C VAL A 316 5.21 -18.56 -6.80
N ALA A 317 4.79 -17.70 -5.90
CA ALA A 317 4.68 -16.26 -6.10
C ALA A 317 5.98 -15.55 -6.53
N GLY A 318 7.14 -16.04 -6.09
CA GLY A 318 8.46 -15.46 -6.41
C GLY A 318 8.86 -15.63 -7.86
N GLU A 319 8.44 -16.70 -8.52
CA GLU A 319 8.94 -17.16 -9.81
C GLU A 319 8.16 -16.60 -11.00
N VAL A 320 6.89 -16.29 -10.81
CA VAL A 320 5.97 -15.96 -11.91
C VAL A 320 5.20 -14.66 -11.72
N SER A 321 4.70 -14.11 -12.82
CA SER A 321 3.71 -13.04 -12.87
C SER A 321 2.53 -13.50 -13.73
N LEU A 322 1.31 -13.10 -13.34
CA LEU A 322 0.10 -13.46 -14.08
C LEU A 322 -0.50 -12.26 -14.80
N ARG A 323 -0.99 -12.51 -16.01
CA ARG A 323 -1.83 -11.57 -16.76
C ARG A 323 -3.16 -12.22 -17.09
N LEU A 324 -4.23 -11.44 -17.00
CA LEU A 324 -5.50 -11.78 -17.61
C LEU A 324 -5.34 -11.56 -19.13
N PRO A 325 -5.83 -12.47 -19.99
CA PRO A 325 -5.86 -12.24 -21.43
C PRO A 325 -6.60 -10.91 -21.71
N ARG A 326 -6.12 -10.15 -22.68
CA ARG A 326 -6.87 -9.00 -23.17
C ARG A 326 -8.20 -9.52 -23.70
N GLN A 327 -9.31 -9.00 -23.17
CA GLN A 327 -10.59 -9.20 -23.84
C GLN A 327 -10.45 -8.54 -25.21
N SER A 328 -10.58 -9.33 -26.27
CA SER A 328 -10.73 -8.76 -27.60
C SER A 328 -11.98 -7.88 -27.61
N PRO A 329 -11.93 -6.69 -28.24
CA PRO A 329 -13.05 -5.77 -28.29
C PRO A 329 -14.28 -6.40 -28.96
#